data_603c80b5174ed8e79712c8f368dcb618
#
_entry.id   603c80b5174ed8e79712c8f368dcb618
#
_cell.length_a   1.000
_cell.length_b   1.000
_cell.length_c   1.000
_cell.angle_alpha   90.00
_cell.angle_beta   90.00
_cell.angle_gamma   90.00
#
_symmetry.space_group_name_H-M   'P 1'
#
loop_
_entity.id
_entity.type
_entity.pdbx_description
1 polymer ?
#
loop_
_entity_poly.entity_id
_entity_poly.type
_entity_poly.pdbx_seq_one_letter_code
_entity_poly.pdbx_strand_id
1 'polypeptide(L)'
;MIYFDNAATTLRKPACVPRAVLEAMTTFGNPGRGVHEPAMAASRAIYDARCALARLFHAENPARIAFTANATQALNTAIKGILNPGDHVITTALEHNSVLRPLYELEERGLELTILPADRQGRVSYEAFEAAIQSNTRAIVCTHGSNLTGNLVDIGKTGAIAKAHGLLFVVDASQTAGVIPIDVEKMNIDILCFTGHKGLLGPQGTGGLYVREGVAVRPLLTGGSGVQSHSKTHPVQMPTALEAGTLNAHGLAGLNAGVRFLLETGIDTTRQKELDLMWAFYESVKTIPGINVYGDFSGRERCPIVSLNVRDYDSSQVSDALFSEFGIATRPGAQCAPLMHEALGTGSRGAVRFSFSHYNTMEEIKTAVSALREIAREE
;
A
#
# COMPACT_ATOMS: atom_id res chain seq x y z
N MET A 1 23.35 -11.75 -2.46
CA MET A 1 21.95 -11.72 -2.91
C MET A 1 21.55 -10.27 -3.16
N ILE A 2 21.09 -9.98 -4.36
CA ILE A 2 20.50 -8.71 -4.75
C ILE A 2 18.97 -8.82 -4.58
N TYR A 3 18.34 -7.83 -3.95
CA TYR A 3 16.93 -7.91 -3.61
C TYR A 3 16.11 -6.81 -4.30
N PHE A 4 15.25 -7.21 -5.23
CA PHE A 4 14.34 -6.34 -6.00
C PHE A 4 12.86 -6.70 -5.81
N ASP A 5 12.48 -7.24 -4.63
CA ASP A 5 11.07 -7.50 -4.28
C ASP A 5 10.55 -6.57 -3.15
N ASN A 6 11.01 -5.31 -3.15
CA ASN A 6 10.67 -4.34 -2.11
C ASN A 6 9.17 -3.94 -2.10
N ALA A 7 8.47 -4.04 -3.23
CA ALA A 7 7.02 -3.81 -3.32
C ALA A 7 6.19 -4.92 -2.65
N ALA A 8 6.77 -6.10 -2.40
CA ALA A 8 6.15 -7.12 -1.54
C ALA A 8 6.41 -6.82 -0.06
N THR A 9 7.66 -6.58 0.31
CA THR A 9 8.10 -6.10 1.62
C THR A 9 9.51 -5.52 1.49
N THR A 10 9.83 -4.42 2.15
CA THR A 10 11.22 -3.96 2.21
C THR A 10 12.07 -4.91 3.04
N LEU A 11 13.16 -5.42 2.48
CA LEU A 11 14.05 -6.33 3.21
C LEU A 11 14.92 -5.57 4.21
N ARG A 12 15.62 -4.54 3.73
CA ARG A 12 16.49 -3.71 4.56
C ARG A 12 15.66 -2.62 5.24
N LYS A 13 15.85 -2.49 6.55
CA LYS A 13 15.22 -1.46 7.38
C LYS A 13 16.30 -0.55 7.95
N PRO A 14 16.00 0.74 8.23
CA PRO A 14 16.89 1.58 9.03
C PRO A 14 17.24 0.92 10.37
N ALA A 15 18.48 1.06 10.84
CA ALA A 15 18.93 0.41 12.07
C ALA A 15 18.11 0.80 13.32
N CYS A 16 17.45 1.95 13.31
CA CYS A 16 16.55 2.39 14.37
C CYS A 16 15.31 1.48 14.51
N VAL A 17 14.85 0.86 13.42
CA VAL A 17 13.64 0.02 13.41
C VAL A 17 13.83 -1.27 14.23
N PRO A 18 14.78 -2.18 13.91
CA PRO A 18 14.98 -3.38 14.72
C PRO A 18 15.38 -3.05 16.16
N ARG A 19 16.11 -1.96 16.41
CA ARG A 19 16.44 -1.51 17.78
C ARG A 19 15.19 -1.14 18.56
N ALA A 20 14.27 -0.37 18.00
CA ALA A 20 13.02 0.01 18.66
C ALA A 20 12.13 -1.21 18.96
N VAL A 21 12.07 -2.20 18.05
CA VAL A 21 11.33 -3.44 18.29
C VAL A 21 11.94 -4.23 19.46
N LEU A 22 13.27 -4.42 19.47
CA LEU A 22 13.97 -5.15 20.52
C LEU A 22 13.78 -4.48 21.90
N GLU A 23 13.94 -3.17 21.96
CA GLU A 23 13.71 -2.39 23.17
C GLU A 23 12.26 -2.55 23.67
N ALA A 24 11.29 -2.41 22.78
CA ALA A 24 9.88 -2.58 23.11
C ALA A 24 9.56 -3.99 23.65
N MET A 25 10.14 -5.04 23.07
CA MET A 25 9.94 -6.43 23.52
C MET A 25 10.49 -6.69 24.93
N THR A 26 11.47 -5.91 25.38
CA THR A 26 12.11 -6.10 26.68
C THR A 26 11.62 -5.15 27.76
N THR A 27 10.92 -4.07 27.39
CA THR A 27 10.53 -2.99 28.32
C THR A 27 9.03 -2.72 28.40
N PHE A 28 8.25 -3.08 27.35
CA PHE A 28 6.82 -2.75 27.33
C PHE A 28 5.98 -3.77 28.08
N GLY A 29 5.01 -3.24 28.83
CA GLY A 29 3.88 -4.00 29.37
C GLY A 29 2.67 -3.92 28.43
N ASN A 30 1.52 -4.40 28.94
CA ASN A 30 0.25 -4.28 28.20
C ASN A 30 -0.17 -2.81 28.08
N PRO A 31 -0.34 -2.25 26.89
CA PRO A 31 -0.86 -0.88 26.73
C PRO A 31 -2.30 -0.80 27.22
N GLY A 32 -2.69 0.30 27.86
CA GLY A 32 -4.05 0.52 28.31
C GLY A 32 -4.12 1.10 29.72
N ARG A 33 -4.75 0.41 30.66
CA ARG A 33 -5.08 0.97 31.99
C ARG A 33 -3.96 0.87 33.06
N GLY A 34 -2.84 0.24 32.74
CA GLY A 34 -1.73 0.13 33.68
C GLY A 34 -1.10 1.49 33.96
N VAL A 35 -0.95 1.82 35.25
CA VAL A 35 -0.28 3.07 35.70
C VAL A 35 1.21 2.88 35.96
N HIS A 36 1.73 1.66 35.76
CA HIS A 36 3.14 1.35 35.89
C HIS A 36 3.92 1.69 34.63
N GLU A 37 5.20 1.99 34.77
CA GLU A 37 6.04 2.48 33.67
C GLU A 37 6.03 1.61 32.40
N PRO A 38 6.12 0.26 32.45
CA PRO A 38 6.05 -0.55 31.21
C PRO A 38 4.74 -0.39 30.41
N ALA A 39 3.58 -0.27 31.09
CA ALA A 39 2.30 -0.06 30.40
C ALA A 39 2.18 1.36 29.81
N MET A 40 2.68 2.36 30.54
CA MET A 40 2.72 3.74 30.07
C MET A 40 3.69 3.91 28.89
N ALA A 41 4.82 3.23 28.90
CA ALA A 41 5.79 3.23 27.79
C ALA A 41 5.18 2.67 26.52
N ALA A 42 4.47 1.54 26.60
CA ALA A 42 3.74 0.95 25.48
C ALA A 42 2.66 1.89 24.94
N SER A 43 1.87 2.52 25.82
CA SER A 43 0.82 3.46 25.43
C SER A 43 1.39 4.71 24.75
N ARG A 44 2.50 5.26 25.26
CA ARG A 44 3.21 6.39 24.64
C ARG A 44 3.73 6.01 23.26
N ALA A 45 4.37 4.85 23.10
CA ALA A 45 4.89 4.42 21.80
C ALA A 45 3.80 4.27 20.73
N ILE A 46 2.62 3.74 21.10
CA ILE A 46 1.45 3.67 20.20
C ILE A 46 0.97 5.07 19.83
N TYR A 47 0.87 5.98 20.79
CA TYR A 47 0.47 7.35 20.54
C TYR A 47 1.46 8.11 19.65
N ASP A 48 2.75 7.96 19.91
CA ASP A 48 3.83 8.56 19.12
C ASP A 48 3.81 8.06 17.66
N ALA A 49 3.52 6.77 17.45
CA ALA A 49 3.34 6.22 16.11
C ALA A 49 2.17 6.88 15.37
N ARG A 50 1.04 7.15 16.05
CA ARG A 50 -0.09 7.90 15.46
C ARG A 50 0.32 9.33 15.11
N CYS A 51 1.00 10.02 16.01
CA CYS A 51 1.47 11.38 15.77
C CYS A 51 2.43 11.46 14.58
N ALA A 52 3.35 10.50 14.45
CA ALA A 52 4.29 10.44 13.33
C ALA A 52 3.57 10.21 12.00
N LEU A 53 2.60 9.28 11.96
CA LEU A 53 1.79 9.02 10.77
C LEU A 53 0.88 10.19 10.43
N ALA A 54 0.25 10.83 11.42
CA ALA A 54 -0.57 12.03 11.21
C ALA A 54 0.27 13.13 10.56
N ARG A 55 1.48 13.38 11.06
CA ARG A 55 2.42 14.32 10.44
C ARG A 55 2.80 13.92 9.01
N LEU A 56 3.04 12.63 8.77
CA LEU A 56 3.43 12.12 7.45
C LEU A 56 2.33 12.31 6.41
N PHE A 57 1.07 12.12 6.79
CA PHE A 57 -0.10 12.21 5.92
C PHE A 57 -0.81 13.57 5.98
N HIS A 58 -0.27 14.54 6.73
CA HIS A 58 -0.87 15.87 6.96
C HIS A 58 -2.28 15.80 7.57
N ALA A 59 -2.53 14.79 8.40
CA ALA A 59 -3.77 14.67 9.17
C ALA A 59 -3.71 15.56 10.42
N GLU A 60 -4.72 16.39 10.65
CA GLU A 60 -4.74 17.33 11.78
C GLU A 60 -4.80 16.63 13.14
N ASN A 61 -5.56 15.52 13.23
CA ASN A 61 -5.82 14.84 14.48
C ASN A 61 -5.27 13.39 14.47
N PRO A 62 -4.23 13.09 15.27
CA PRO A 62 -3.68 11.73 15.35
C PRO A 62 -4.70 10.67 15.79
N ALA A 63 -5.74 11.04 16.57
CA ALA A 63 -6.78 10.11 16.98
C ALA A 63 -7.62 9.58 15.81
N ARG A 64 -7.51 10.18 14.62
CA ARG A 64 -8.18 9.71 13.39
C ARG A 64 -7.44 8.57 12.69
N ILE A 65 -6.27 8.17 13.18
CA ILE A 65 -5.53 7.01 12.69
C ILE A 65 -5.82 5.80 13.59
N ALA A 66 -6.32 4.72 13.03
CA ALA A 66 -6.50 3.44 13.71
C ALA A 66 -5.51 2.41 13.16
N PHE A 67 -4.95 1.58 14.04
CA PHE A 67 -4.00 0.54 13.67
C PHE A 67 -4.68 -0.79 13.33
N THR A 68 -4.12 -1.48 12.37
CA THR A 68 -4.48 -2.83 11.95
C THR A 68 -3.24 -3.68 11.77
N ALA A 69 -3.40 -4.99 11.59
CA ALA A 69 -2.26 -5.87 11.34
C ALA A 69 -1.61 -5.65 9.95
N ASN A 70 -2.35 -5.12 8.99
CA ASN A 70 -1.90 -4.89 7.60
C ASN A 70 -2.93 -4.08 6.82
N ALA A 71 -2.60 -3.69 5.58
CA ALA A 71 -3.52 -2.98 4.70
C ALA A 71 -4.77 -3.79 4.34
N THR A 72 -4.69 -5.12 4.23
CA THR A 72 -5.87 -5.95 3.93
C THR A 72 -6.94 -5.81 5.00
N GLN A 73 -6.55 -5.82 6.29
CA GLN A 73 -7.48 -5.57 7.38
C GLN A 73 -8.01 -4.13 7.36
N ALA A 74 -7.15 -3.14 7.09
CA ALA A 74 -7.56 -1.74 6.96
C ALA A 74 -8.61 -1.55 5.85
N LEU A 75 -8.37 -2.11 4.66
CA LEU A 75 -9.28 -2.05 3.52
C LEU A 75 -10.60 -2.77 3.79
N ASN A 76 -10.57 -3.96 4.41
CA ASN A 76 -11.82 -4.63 4.83
C ASN A 76 -12.61 -3.78 5.84
N THR A 77 -11.92 -3.16 6.81
CA THR A 77 -12.56 -2.26 7.79
C THR A 77 -13.19 -1.06 7.08
N ALA A 78 -12.46 -0.42 6.17
CA ALA A 78 -12.96 0.73 5.42
C ALA A 78 -14.16 0.33 4.54
N ILE A 79 -13.97 -0.61 3.62
CA ILE A 79 -14.96 -1.00 2.61
C ILE A 79 -16.24 -1.54 3.26
N LYS A 80 -16.11 -2.53 4.16
CA LYS A 80 -17.27 -3.13 4.85
C LYS A 80 -17.89 -2.19 5.89
N GLY A 81 -17.10 -1.23 6.38
CA GLY A 81 -17.54 -0.27 7.38
C GLY A 81 -18.41 0.87 6.85
N ILE A 82 -18.27 1.22 5.56
CA ILE A 82 -18.99 2.38 4.96
C ILE A 82 -20.07 1.98 3.95
N LEU A 83 -20.01 0.77 3.39
CA LEU A 83 -20.93 0.31 2.34
C LEU A 83 -22.04 -0.57 2.90
N ASN A 84 -23.22 -0.50 2.28
CA ASN A 84 -24.42 -1.28 2.59
C ASN A 84 -24.98 -1.91 1.30
N PRO A 85 -25.82 -2.95 1.41
CA PRO A 85 -26.63 -3.41 0.28
C PRO A 85 -27.45 -2.26 -0.33
N GLY A 86 -27.48 -2.17 -1.65
CA GLY A 86 -28.12 -1.11 -2.40
C GLY A 86 -27.27 0.15 -2.63
N ASP A 87 -26.10 0.29 -1.97
CA ASP A 87 -25.13 1.32 -2.33
C ASP A 87 -24.43 0.95 -3.64
N HIS A 88 -24.02 1.94 -4.42
CA HIS A 88 -23.13 1.78 -5.56
C HIS A 88 -21.72 2.26 -5.19
N VAL A 89 -20.70 1.53 -5.67
CA VAL A 89 -19.28 1.88 -5.50
C VAL A 89 -18.54 1.82 -6.84
N ILE A 90 -17.64 2.78 -7.04
CA ILE A 90 -16.75 2.84 -8.20
C ILE A 90 -15.35 2.44 -7.75
N THR A 91 -14.72 1.53 -8.48
CA THR A 91 -13.32 1.11 -8.30
C THR A 91 -12.63 0.96 -9.65
N THR A 92 -11.38 0.50 -9.67
CA THR A 92 -10.59 0.41 -10.91
C THR A 92 -10.02 -1.00 -11.15
N ALA A 93 -9.65 -1.27 -12.40
CA ALA A 93 -8.93 -2.50 -12.76
C ALA A 93 -7.48 -2.53 -12.23
N LEU A 94 -6.97 -1.45 -11.63
CA LEU A 94 -5.64 -1.38 -11.04
C LEU A 94 -5.58 -2.02 -9.65
N GLU A 95 -6.72 -2.38 -9.07
CA GLU A 95 -6.83 -2.76 -7.67
C GLU A 95 -6.14 -4.08 -7.34
N HIS A 96 -5.55 -4.09 -6.14
CA HIS A 96 -5.10 -5.32 -5.51
C HIS A 96 -6.31 -6.14 -5.01
N ASN A 97 -6.16 -7.47 -4.92
CA ASN A 97 -7.18 -8.37 -4.37
C ASN A 97 -7.69 -7.97 -2.97
N SER A 98 -6.93 -7.19 -2.21
CA SER A 98 -7.36 -6.67 -0.90
C SER A 98 -8.48 -5.62 -1.00
N VAL A 99 -8.68 -5.03 -2.18
CA VAL A 99 -9.82 -4.17 -2.53
C VAL A 99 -10.89 -4.97 -3.25
N LEU A 100 -10.52 -5.74 -4.29
CA LEU A 100 -11.49 -6.45 -5.14
C LEU A 100 -12.30 -7.49 -4.36
N ARG A 101 -11.64 -8.34 -3.56
CA ARG A 101 -12.33 -9.44 -2.87
C ARG A 101 -13.38 -8.96 -1.86
N PRO A 102 -13.13 -7.97 -0.97
CA PRO A 102 -14.20 -7.45 -0.12
C PRO A 102 -15.31 -6.74 -0.90
N LEU A 103 -15.02 -6.15 -2.08
CA LEU A 103 -16.06 -5.57 -2.93
C LEU A 103 -16.92 -6.66 -3.57
N TYR A 104 -16.33 -7.73 -4.12
CA TYR A 104 -17.07 -8.89 -4.66
C TYR A 104 -17.92 -9.57 -3.58
N GLU A 105 -17.40 -9.72 -2.35
CA GLU A 105 -18.19 -10.26 -1.24
C GLU A 105 -19.42 -9.39 -0.93
N LEU A 106 -19.31 -8.07 -1.03
CA LEU A 106 -20.44 -7.16 -0.82
C LEU A 106 -21.39 -7.15 -2.03
N GLU A 107 -20.88 -7.31 -3.25
CA GLU A 107 -21.68 -7.43 -4.47
C GLU A 107 -22.62 -8.64 -4.39
N GLU A 108 -22.15 -9.81 -3.91
CA GLU A 108 -23.00 -10.96 -3.61
C GLU A 108 -24.11 -10.69 -2.58
N ARG A 109 -23.96 -9.62 -1.79
CA ARG A 109 -24.91 -9.16 -0.77
C ARG A 109 -25.76 -7.96 -1.22
N GLY A 110 -25.71 -7.60 -2.50
CA GLY A 110 -26.53 -6.55 -3.09
C GLY A 110 -25.89 -5.18 -3.17
N LEU A 111 -24.54 -5.06 -3.05
CA LEU A 111 -23.81 -3.87 -3.45
C LEU A 111 -23.78 -3.79 -4.99
N GLU A 112 -23.94 -2.59 -5.55
CA GLU A 112 -23.71 -2.35 -6.97
C GLU A 112 -22.25 -1.95 -7.19
N LEU A 113 -21.53 -2.63 -8.10
CA LEU A 113 -20.10 -2.44 -8.31
C LEU A 113 -19.80 -2.02 -9.76
N THR A 114 -19.16 -0.87 -9.94
CA THR A 114 -18.56 -0.48 -11.22
C THR A 114 -17.05 -0.54 -11.14
N ILE A 115 -16.42 -1.33 -12.00
CA ILE A 115 -14.96 -1.42 -12.14
C ILE A 115 -14.57 -0.70 -13.43
N LEU A 116 -13.86 0.42 -13.27
CA LEU A 116 -13.36 1.19 -14.42
C LEU A 116 -12.21 0.43 -15.08
N PRO A 117 -12.26 0.22 -16.41
CA PRO A 117 -11.22 -0.51 -17.12
C PRO A 117 -9.91 0.28 -17.16
N ALA A 118 -8.80 -0.45 -17.27
CA ALA A 118 -7.50 0.10 -17.58
C ALA A 118 -7.18 -0.15 -19.07
N ASP A 119 -6.41 0.76 -19.66
CA ASP A 119 -5.83 0.54 -20.98
C ASP A 119 -4.62 -0.41 -20.93
N ARG A 120 -4.05 -0.70 -22.11
CA ARG A 120 -2.85 -1.58 -22.22
C ARG A 120 -1.57 -1.01 -21.60
N GLN A 121 -1.59 0.25 -21.19
CA GLN A 121 -0.49 0.88 -20.44
C GLN A 121 -0.81 0.96 -18.94
N GLY A 122 -1.97 0.44 -18.51
CA GLY A 122 -2.40 0.44 -17.12
C GLY A 122 -2.86 1.81 -16.64
N ARG A 123 -3.50 2.61 -17.51
CA ARG A 123 -4.08 3.92 -17.17
C ARG A 123 -5.59 3.81 -17.08
N VAL A 124 -6.19 4.59 -16.21
CA VAL A 124 -7.66 4.77 -16.11
C VAL A 124 -8.05 6.16 -16.61
N SER A 125 -9.25 6.28 -17.21
CA SER A 125 -9.80 7.58 -17.59
C SER A 125 -10.45 8.25 -16.38
N TYR A 126 -10.15 9.53 -16.16
CA TYR A 126 -10.80 10.31 -15.09
C TYR A 126 -12.23 10.70 -15.45
N GLU A 127 -12.52 10.90 -16.73
CA GLU A 127 -13.87 11.12 -17.23
C GLU A 127 -14.79 9.92 -16.98
N ALA A 128 -14.20 8.71 -16.95
CA ALA A 128 -14.96 7.50 -16.64
C ALA A 128 -15.42 7.45 -15.17
N PHE A 129 -14.68 8.07 -14.23
CA PHE A 129 -15.16 8.17 -12.85
C PHE A 129 -16.45 8.99 -12.77
N GLU A 130 -16.49 10.15 -13.41
CA GLU A 130 -17.70 11.00 -13.43
C GLU A 130 -18.87 10.32 -14.15
N ALA A 131 -18.60 9.71 -15.31
CA ALA A 131 -19.61 9.02 -16.10
C ALA A 131 -20.22 7.79 -15.40
N ALA A 132 -19.49 7.18 -14.47
CA ALA A 132 -19.94 6.02 -13.70
C ALA A 132 -20.79 6.38 -12.48
N ILE A 133 -20.90 7.67 -12.13
CA ILE A 133 -21.65 8.10 -10.93
C ILE A 133 -23.16 7.90 -11.16
N GLN A 134 -23.79 7.23 -10.20
CA GLN A 134 -25.23 6.96 -10.15
C GLN A 134 -25.85 7.66 -8.95
N SER A 135 -27.18 7.68 -8.87
CA SER A 135 -27.91 8.33 -7.77
C SER A 135 -27.67 7.67 -6.39
N ASN A 136 -27.32 6.39 -6.38
CA ASN A 136 -26.97 5.60 -5.19
C ASN A 136 -25.47 5.40 -5.00
N THR A 137 -24.61 6.10 -5.77
CA THR A 137 -23.17 6.03 -5.58
C THR A 137 -22.79 6.55 -4.19
N ARG A 138 -22.14 5.70 -3.40
CA ARG A 138 -21.72 5.98 -2.02
C ARG A 138 -20.25 6.36 -1.93
N ALA A 139 -19.40 5.69 -2.71
CA ALA A 139 -17.95 5.86 -2.58
C ALA A 139 -17.20 5.60 -3.89
N ILE A 140 -16.01 6.19 -3.98
CA ILE A 140 -14.94 5.79 -4.89
C ILE A 140 -13.85 5.11 -4.04
N VAL A 141 -13.41 3.91 -4.44
CA VAL A 141 -12.33 3.18 -3.81
C VAL A 141 -11.26 2.94 -4.85
N CYS A 142 -10.05 3.48 -4.68
CA CYS A 142 -8.98 3.24 -5.64
C CYS A 142 -7.59 3.16 -5.02
N THR A 143 -6.70 2.41 -5.67
CA THR A 143 -5.27 2.40 -5.32
C THR A 143 -4.62 3.71 -5.75
N HIS A 144 -3.70 4.22 -4.94
CA HIS A 144 -2.86 5.37 -5.33
C HIS A 144 -1.76 4.95 -6.30
N GLY A 145 -1.25 3.72 -6.18
CA GLY A 145 -0.19 3.22 -7.04
C GLY A 145 -0.33 1.73 -7.31
N SER A 146 -0.27 1.37 -8.59
CA SER A 146 -0.32 -0.03 -9.02
C SER A 146 0.89 -0.81 -8.51
N ASN A 147 0.63 -1.89 -7.80
CA ASN A 147 1.67 -2.80 -7.33
C ASN A 147 2.27 -3.68 -8.44
N LEU A 148 1.72 -3.63 -9.64
CA LEU A 148 2.21 -4.34 -10.82
C LEU A 148 2.97 -3.40 -11.77
N THR A 149 2.33 -2.35 -12.25
CA THR A 149 2.92 -1.45 -13.26
C THR A 149 3.74 -0.31 -12.66
N GLY A 150 3.51 0.04 -11.40
CA GLY A 150 4.07 1.23 -10.78
C GLY A 150 3.38 2.54 -11.19
N ASN A 151 2.36 2.49 -12.04
CA ASN A 151 1.59 3.66 -12.41
C ASN A 151 0.89 4.28 -11.21
N LEU A 152 0.81 5.60 -11.18
CA LEU A 152 0.03 6.33 -10.19
C LEU A 152 -1.34 6.69 -10.74
N VAL A 153 -2.33 6.66 -9.85
CA VAL A 153 -3.60 7.36 -10.04
C VAL A 153 -3.46 8.75 -9.42
N ASP A 154 -3.86 9.78 -10.13
CA ASP A 154 -3.95 11.13 -9.58
C ASP A 154 -5.10 11.19 -8.56
N ILE A 155 -4.76 10.86 -7.32
CA ILE A 155 -5.74 10.84 -6.21
C ILE A 155 -6.22 12.23 -5.84
N GLY A 156 -5.47 13.28 -6.16
CA GLY A 156 -5.94 14.67 -6.01
C GLY A 156 -7.11 14.97 -6.94
N LYS A 157 -7.00 14.58 -8.23
CA LYS A 157 -8.07 14.71 -9.22
C LYS A 157 -9.27 13.82 -8.87
N THR A 158 -9.03 12.56 -8.52
CA THR A 158 -10.10 11.61 -8.12
C THR A 158 -10.82 12.08 -6.85
N GLY A 159 -10.07 12.59 -5.85
CA GLY A 159 -10.64 13.13 -4.63
C GLY A 159 -11.46 14.41 -4.87
N ALA A 160 -11.06 15.24 -5.84
CA ALA A 160 -11.86 16.40 -6.23
C ALA A 160 -13.20 15.98 -6.89
N ILE A 161 -13.19 14.95 -7.72
CA ILE A 161 -14.41 14.35 -8.29
C ILE A 161 -15.32 13.82 -7.17
N ALA A 162 -14.78 13.00 -6.26
CA ALA A 162 -15.56 12.45 -5.16
C ALA A 162 -16.20 13.56 -4.31
N LYS A 163 -15.42 14.58 -3.96
CA LYS A 163 -15.91 15.73 -3.17
C LYS A 163 -17.02 16.52 -3.89
N ALA A 164 -16.87 16.76 -5.19
CA ALA A 164 -17.85 17.51 -5.98
C ALA A 164 -19.22 16.81 -6.00
N HIS A 165 -19.24 15.49 -5.89
CA HIS A 165 -20.46 14.67 -5.89
C HIS A 165 -20.87 14.19 -4.49
N GLY A 166 -20.22 14.64 -3.42
CA GLY A 166 -20.55 14.24 -2.05
C GLY A 166 -20.28 12.75 -1.73
N LEU A 167 -19.39 12.13 -2.48
CA LEU A 167 -19.00 10.72 -2.33
C LEU A 167 -17.87 10.57 -1.32
N LEU A 168 -17.81 9.43 -0.63
CA LEU A 168 -16.65 9.06 0.18
C LEU A 168 -15.49 8.63 -0.73
N PHE A 169 -14.28 9.04 -0.38
CA PHE A 169 -13.06 8.68 -1.11
C PHE A 169 -12.14 7.81 -0.25
N VAL A 170 -11.97 6.55 -0.65
CA VAL A 170 -11.11 5.55 0.01
C VAL A 170 -9.89 5.27 -0.86
N VAL A 171 -8.71 5.42 -0.29
CA VAL A 171 -7.43 5.24 -1.00
C VAL A 171 -6.64 4.08 -0.41
N ASP A 172 -6.24 3.12 -1.25
CA ASP A 172 -5.21 2.14 -0.93
C ASP A 172 -3.82 2.74 -1.21
N ALA A 173 -3.13 3.12 -0.15
CA ALA A 173 -1.77 3.66 -0.21
C ALA A 173 -0.68 2.61 0.08
N SER A 174 -0.96 1.31 -0.09
CA SER A 174 -0.02 0.24 0.25
C SER A 174 1.32 0.33 -0.49
N GLN A 175 1.37 0.92 -1.68
CA GLN A 175 2.59 1.11 -2.46
C GLN A 175 3.17 2.51 -2.33
N THR A 176 2.41 3.47 -1.84
CA THR A 176 2.78 4.88 -1.90
C THR A 176 3.02 5.51 -0.52
N ALA A 177 2.42 4.97 0.55
CA ALA A 177 2.70 5.44 1.91
C ALA A 177 4.20 5.33 2.25
N GLY A 178 4.83 6.46 2.54
CA GLY A 178 6.26 6.57 2.80
C GLY A 178 7.16 6.62 1.56
N VAL A 179 6.58 6.51 0.35
CA VAL A 179 7.29 6.61 -0.94
C VAL A 179 6.91 7.88 -1.69
N ILE A 180 5.63 8.22 -1.67
CA ILE A 180 5.09 9.40 -2.37
C ILE A 180 4.41 10.29 -1.33
N PRO A 181 4.61 11.60 -1.36
CA PRO A 181 3.92 12.51 -0.46
C PRO A 181 2.39 12.39 -0.61
N ILE A 182 1.70 12.25 0.52
CA ILE A 182 0.24 12.18 0.59
C ILE A 182 -0.22 13.24 1.59
N ASP A 183 -1.13 14.10 1.14
CA ASP A 183 -1.78 15.11 1.97
C ASP A 183 -3.29 14.81 1.98
N VAL A 184 -3.77 14.19 3.05
CA VAL A 184 -5.15 13.69 3.12
C VAL A 184 -6.19 14.80 3.01
N GLU A 185 -5.85 16.01 3.48
CA GLU A 185 -6.74 17.17 3.42
C GLU A 185 -6.80 17.75 1.99
N LYS A 186 -5.65 18.05 1.39
CA LYS A 186 -5.59 18.63 0.03
C LYS A 186 -6.12 17.68 -1.03
N MET A 187 -5.90 16.38 -0.86
CA MET A 187 -6.35 15.36 -1.80
C MET A 187 -7.79 14.88 -1.54
N ASN A 188 -8.50 15.50 -0.57
CA ASN A 188 -9.88 15.19 -0.18
C ASN A 188 -10.10 13.69 0.14
N ILE A 189 -9.16 13.06 0.81
CA ILE A 189 -9.22 11.65 1.17
C ILE A 189 -10.06 11.50 2.44
N ASP A 190 -11.10 10.67 2.39
CA ASP A 190 -11.93 10.33 3.54
C ASP A 190 -11.33 9.21 4.37
N ILE A 191 -10.78 8.19 3.69
CA ILE A 191 -10.12 7.06 4.34
C ILE A 191 -8.86 6.72 3.55
N LEU A 192 -7.71 6.70 4.24
CA LEU A 192 -6.43 6.28 3.68
C LEU A 192 -6.00 4.97 4.35
N CYS A 193 -5.91 3.88 3.60
CA CYS A 193 -5.43 2.59 4.08
C CYS A 193 -3.95 2.38 3.75
N PHE A 194 -3.17 1.86 4.72
CA PHE A 194 -1.72 1.68 4.55
C PHE A 194 -1.20 0.42 5.24
N THR A 195 0.00 -0.03 4.83
CA THR A 195 0.75 -1.10 5.48
C THR A 195 2.11 -0.62 5.95
N GLY A 196 2.58 -1.10 7.11
CA GLY A 196 3.81 -0.63 7.72
C GLY A 196 5.10 -1.20 7.12
N HIS A 197 5.04 -2.41 6.53
CA HIS A 197 6.24 -3.17 6.17
C HIS A 197 6.82 -2.90 4.77
N LYS A 198 6.21 -2.00 3.99
CA LYS A 198 6.70 -1.56 2.67
C LYS A 198 7.40 -0.19 2.79
N GLY A 199 6.92 0.83 2.08
CA GLY A 199 7.53 2.14 2.05
C GLY A 199 7.63 2.85 3.40
N LEU A 200 6.79 2.53 4.39
CA LEU A 200 6.90 3.04 5.75
C LEU A 200 8.06 2.42 6.56
N LEU A 201 8.79 1.45 6.01
CA LEU A 201 10.00 0.83 6.58
C LEU A 201 9.81 0.14 7.94
N GLY A 202 8.57 -0.04 8.38
CA GLY A 202 8.22 -0.73 9.62
C GLY A 202 8.24 -2.25 9.51
N PRO A 203 8.01 -2.97 10.61
CA PRO A 203 7.91 -4.44 10.60
C PRO A 203 6.60 -4.93 9.98
N GLN A 204 6.58 -6.20 9.56
CA GLN A 204 5.35 -6.92 9.22
C GLN A 204 4.42 -6.97 10.44
N GLY A 205 3.12 -7.21 10.22
CA GLY A 205 2.13 -7.19 11.29
C GLY A 205 1.77 -5.79 11.78
N THR A 206 2.05 -4.76 10.96
CA THR A 206 1.67 -3.36 11.20
C THR A 206 1.02 -2.77 9.96
N GLY A 207 -0.01 -1.98 10.17
CA GLY A 207 -0.76 -1.24 9.18
C GLY A 207 -1.81 -0.37 9.86
N GLY A 208 -2.67 0.25 9.09
CA GLY A 208 -3.72 1.09 9.66
C GLY A 208 -4.52 1.84 8.62
N LEU A 209 -5.45 2.64 9.11
CA LEU A 209 -6.22 3.56 8.29
C LEU A 209 -6.37 4.92 8.99
N TYR A 210 -6.27 5.97 8.21
CA TYR A 210 -6.78 7.30 8.58
C TYR A 210 -8.26 7.37 8.21
N VAL A 211 -9.07 7.98 9.05
CA VAL A 211 -10.49 8.24 8.79
C VAL A 211 -10.79 9.72 9.08
N ARG A 212 -11.23 10.48 8.07
CA ARG A 212 -11.56 11.90 8.20
C ARG A 212 -12.62 12.13 9.29
N GLU A 213 -12.54 13.24 9.96
CA GLU A 213 -13.55 13.62 10.96
C GLU A 213 -14.94 13.73 10.33
N GLY A 214 -15.95 13.26 11.05
CA GLY A 214 -17.32 13.16 10.55
C GLY A 214 -17.64 11.91 9.74
N VAL A 215 -16.63 11.15 9.28
CA VAL A 215 -16.85 9.88 8.57
C VAL A 215 -17.06 8.76 9.59
N ALA A 216 -18.23 8.10 9.49
CA ALA A 216 -18.57 6.95 10.32
C ALA A 216 -18.15 5.65 9.64
N VAL A 217 -17.38 4.82 10.32
CA VAL A 217 -16.94 3.50 9.87
C VAL A 217 -17.37 2.46 10.91
N ARG A 218 -18.14 1.46 10.49
CA ARG A 218 -18.48 0.32 11.37
C ARG A 218 -17.22 -0.51 11.62
N PRO A 219 -16.99 -0.96 12.87
CA PRO A 219 -15.84 -1.81 13.16
C PRO A 219 -15.96 -3.16 12.43
N LEU A 220 -14.85 -3.65 11.91
CA LEU A 220 -14.74 -5.01 11.36
C LEU A 220 -14.75 -6.05 12.50
N LEU A 221 -14.12 -5.70 13.62
CA LEU A 221 -13.99 -6.54 14.80
C LEU A 221 -14.52 -5.78 16.02
N THR A 222 -15.22 -6.48 16.89
CA THR A 222 -15.64 -5.98 18.20
C THR A 222 -15.05 -6.86 19.30
N GLY A 223 -14.79 -6.29 20.49
CA GLY A 223 -14.22 -7.06 21.59
C GLY A 223 -13.60 -6.19 22.66
N GLY A 224 -12.57 -6.71 23.32
CA GLY A 224 -11.84 -5.97 24.35
C GLY A 224 -11.17 -4.71 23.78
N SER A 225 -11.51 -3.57 24.35
CA SER A 225 -11.00 -2.26 23.95
C SER A 225 -10.19 -1.56 25.05
N GLY A 226 -10.14 -2.16 26.25
CA GLY A 226 -9.53 -1.53 27.43
C GLY A 226 -10.36 -0.39 28.04
N VAL A 227 -11.46 0.04 27.42
CA VAL A 227 -12.36 1.09 27.92
C VAL A 227 -13.82 0.62 27.92
N GLN A 228 -14.68 1.30 28.70
CA GLN A 228 -16.12 1.02 28.76
C GLN A 228 -16.47 -0.46 29.03
N SER A 229 -15.74 -1.14 29.93
CA SER A 229 -15.82 -2.60 30.15
C SER A 229 -17.22 -3.10 30.57
N HIS A 230 -18.10 -2.25 31.11
CA HIS A 230 -19.47 -2.58 31.47
C HIS A 230 -20.48 -2.34 30.34
N SER A 231 -20.07 -1.70 29.23
CA SER A 231 -20.94 -1.49 28.07
C SER A 231 -21.14 -2.82 27.31
N LYS A 232 -22.39 -3.05 26.88
CA LYS A 232 -22.70 -4.17 25.98
C LYS A 232 -22.30 -3.90 24.51
N THR A 233 -22.10 -2.63 24.17
CA THR A 233 -21.72 -2.20 22.83
C THR A 233 -20.25 -1.82 22.78
N HIS A 234 -19.64 -2.01 21.61
CA HIS A 234 -18.27 -1.59 21.36
C HIS A 234 -18.16 -0.05 21.39
N PRO A 235 -17.03 0.53 21.86
CA PRO A 235 -16.82 1.98 21.84
C PRO A 235 -16.96 2.57 20.44
N VAL A 236 -17.51 3.79 20.36
CA VAL A 236 -17.71 4.50 19.07
C VAL A 236 -16.67 5.58 18.80
N GLN A 237 -15.84 5.91 19.80
CA GLN A 237 -14.83 6.96 19.68
C GLN A 237 -13.58 6.43 18.97
N MET A 238 -13.11 7.17 17.98
CA MET A 238 -11.82 6.90 17.36
C MET A 238 -10.65 7.19 18.33
N PRO A 239 -9.57 6.44 18.25
CA PRO A 239 -9.31 5.30 17.35
C PRO A 239 -9.88 3.98 17.87
N THR A 240 -10.32 3.93 19.13
CA THR A 240 -10.76 2.71 19.85
C THR A 240 -11.90 1.99 19.13
N ALA A 241 -12.76 2.74 18.44
CA ALA A 241 -13.85 2.18 17.64
C ALA A 241 -13.38 1.13 16.61
N LEU A 242 -12.17 1.27 16.08
CA LEU A 242 -11.62 0.38 15.02
C LEU A 242 -10.46 -0.49 15.52
N GLU A 243 -10.16 -0.46 16.84
CA GLU A 243 -9.05 -1.18 17.46
C GLU A 243 -9.55 -2.13 18.55
N ALA A 244 -10.00 -3.29 18.16
CA ALA A 244 -10.37 -4.34 19.10
C ALA A 244 -9.14 -5.22 19.43
N GLY A 245 -8.98 -5.58 20.68
CA GLY A 245 -7.89 -6.42 21.17
C GLY A 245 -6.64 -5.64 21.59
N THR A 246 -5.62 -6.36 22.01
CA THR A 246 -4.31 -5.78 22.37
C THR A 246 -3.53 -5.46 21.10
N LEU A 247 -3.16 -4.20 20.93
CA LEU A 247 -2.39 -3.74 19.78
C LEU A 247 -0.96 -4.32 19.80
N ASN A 248 -0.37 -4.49 18.60
CA ASN A 248 1.04 -4.88 18.42
C ASN A 248 1.98 -3.71 18.79
N ALA A 249 2.08 -3.38 20.09
CA ALA A 249 2.88 -2.26 20.58
C ALA A 249 4.35 -2.35 20.14
N HIS A 250 4.91 -3.55 20.12
CA HIS A 250 6.30 -3.80 19.72
C HIS A 250 6.51 -3.46 18.23
N GLY A 251 5.62 -3.95 17.35
CA GLY A 251 5.65 -3.62 15.93
C GLY A 251 5.39 -2.14 15.67
N LEU A 252 4.50 -1.50 16.44
CA LEU A 252 4.20 -0.07 16.31
C LEU A 252 5.37 0.82 16.76
N ALA A 253 6.16 0.41 17.74
CA ALA A 253 7.41 1.09 18.08
C ALA A 253 8.40 1.05 16.91
N GLY A 254 8.54 -0.10 16.24
CA GLY A 254 9.34 -0.22 15.03
C GLY A 254 8.78 0.61 13.86
N LEU A 255 7.46 0.62 13.66
CA LEU A 255 6.81 1.45 12.65
C LEU A 255 7.06 2.94 12.89
N ASN A 256 6.92 3.39 14.15
CA ASN A 256 7.23 4.77 14.53
C ASN A 256 8.68 5.14 14.18
N ALA A 257 9.63 4.26 14.48
CA ALA A 257 11.04 4.49 14.15
C ALA A 257 11.26 4.61 12.62
N GLY A 258 10.59 3.77 11.82
CA GLY A 258 10.65 3.87 10.35
C GLY A 258 10.03 5.16 9.81
N VAL A 259 8.86 5.55 10.31
CA VAL A 259 8.19 6.80 9.91
C VAL A 259 9.00 8.03 10.31
N ARG A 260 9.57 8.05 11.52
CA ARG A 260 10.44 9.14 11.95
C ARG A 260 11.70 9.26 11.10
N PHE A 261 12.31 8.13 10.73
CA PHE A 261 13.43 8.12 9.79
C PHE A 261 13.04 8.79 8.45
N LEU A 262 11.87 8.48 7.91
CA LEU A 262 11.37 9.13 6.68
C LEU A 262 11.12 10.62 6.85
N LEU A 263 10.56 11.03 7.98
CA LEU A 263 10.32 12.46 8.28
C LEU A 263 11.62 13.25 8.46
N GLU A 264 12.65 12.63 9.01
CA GLU A 264 13.98 13.25 9.25
C GLU A 264 14.83 13.28 7.97
N THR A 265 14.79 12.20 7.17
CA THR A 265 15.55 12.10 5.90
C THR A 265 14.88 12.88 4.78
N GLY A 266 13.55 13.00 4.84
CA GLY A 266 12.68 13.51 3.77
C GLY A 266 12.26 12.41 2.79
N ILE A 267 10.94 12.29 2.55
CA ILE A 267 10.40 11.32 1.57
C ILE A 267 10.99 11.58 0.19
N ASP A 268 11.07 12.83 -0.24
CA ASP A 268 11.58 13.20 -1.56
C ASP A 268 13.04 12.75 -1.78
N THR A 269 13.87 12.76 -0.73
CA THR A 269 15.26 12.30 -0.81
C THR A 269 15.34 10.78 -1.05
N THR A 270 14.57 9.99 -0.30
CA THR A 270 14.53 8.52 -0.47
C THR A 270 13.91 8.14 -1.81
N ARG A 271 12.80 8.79 -2.17
CA ARG A 271 12.09 8.63 -3.43
C ARG A 271 12.95 8.93 -4.64
N GLN A 272 13.68 10.05 -4.64
CA GLN A 272 14.51 10.43 -5.77
C GLN A 272 15.54 9.34 -6.07
N LYS A 273 16.19 8.80 -5.06
CA LYS A 273 17.14 7.70 -5.22
C LYS A 273 16.48 6.43 -5.78
N GLU A 274 15.29 6.09 -5.28
CA GLU A 274 14.52 4.93 -5.79
C GLU A 274 14.12 5.11 -7.25
N LEU A 275 13.70 6.32 -7.63
CA LEU A 275 13.35 6.65 -9.01
C LEU A 275 14.57 6.64 -9.92
N ASP A 276 15.71 7.19 -9.49
CA ASP A 276 16.95 7.18 -10.30
C ASP A 276 17.40 5.75 -10.61
N LEU A 277 17.33 4.84 -9.64
CA LEU A 277 17.64 3.42 -9.82
C LEU A 277 16.64 2.75 -10.75
N MET A 278 15.35 2.99 -10.56
CA MET A 278 14.27 2.44 -11.39
C MET A 278 14.39 2.93 -12.84
N TRP A 279 14.64 4.23 -13.06
CA TRP A 279 14.80 4.77 -14.41
C TRP A 279 16.05 4.23 -15.09
N ALA A 280 17.18 4.13 -14.38
CA ALA A 280 18.40 3.53 -14.93
C ALA A 280 18.19 2.07 -15.36
N PHE A 281 17.43 1.31 -14.57
CA PHE A 281 17.03 -0.05 -14.91
C PHE A 281 16.12 -0.07 -16.14
N TYR A 282 15.01 0.69 -16.13
CA TYR A 282 14.06 0.76 -17.24
C TYR A 282 14.72 1.14 -18.56
N GLU A 283 15.50 2.23 -18.59
CA GLU A 283 16.19 2.69 -19.79
C GLU A 283 17.13 1.63 -20.37
N SER A 284 17.73 0.82 -19.52
CA SER A 284 18.64 -0.25 -19.92
C SER A 284 17.90 -1.48 -20.45
N VAL A 285 16.80 -1.90 -19.80
CA VAL A 285 16.10 -3.16 -20.17
C VAL A 285 15.16 -2.98 -21.36
N LYS A 286 14.55 -1.79 -21.55
CA LYS A 286 13.64 -1.55 -22.68
C LYS A 286 14.29 -1.71 -24.05
N THR A 287 15.62 -1.65 -24.11
CA THR A 287 16.41 -1.77 -25.36
C THR A 287 16.89 -3.20 -25.64
N ILE A 288 16.64 -4.13 -24.72
CA ILE A 288 17.06 -5.53 -24.88
C ILE A 288 16.02 -6.26 -25.76
N PRO A 289 16.43 -6.85 -26.90
CA PRO A 289 15.52 -7.64 -27.73
C PRO A 289 14.87 -8.78 -26.94
N GLY A 290 13.57 -8.97 -27.11
CA GLY A 290 12.81 -10.00 -26.41
C GLY A 290 12.32 -9.60 -25.02
N ILE A 291 12.61 -8.38 -24.53
CA ILE A 291 12.02 -7.87 -23.29
C ILE A 291 10.83 -6.97 -23.59
N ASN A 292 9.69 -7.28 -22.97
CA ASN A 292 8.49 -6.46 -22.97
C ASN A 292 8.29 -5.85 -21.58
N VAL A 293 8.28 -4.52 -21.48
CA VAL A 293 8.05 -3.79 -20.22
C VAL A 293 6.62 -3.28 -20.18
N TYR A 294 5.96 -3.37 -19.01
CA TYR A 294 4.57 -3.02 -18.78
C TYR A 294 4.43 -1.78 -17.91
N GLY A 295 3.48 -0.94 -18.27
CA GLY A 295 3.15 0.30 -17.57
C GLY A 295 3.33 1.55 -18.43
N ASP A 296 2.92 2.70 -17.89
CA ASP A 296 3.09 4.00 -18.52
C ASP A 296 4.41 4.66 -18.06
N PHE A 297 5.35 4.81 -18.96
CA PHE A 297 6.64 5.47 -18.73
C PHE A 297 6.75 6.83 -19.44
N SER A 298 5.61 7.41 -19.85
CA SER A 298 5.57 8.73 -20.47
C SER A 298 5.86 9.86 -19.47
N GLY A 299 5.49 9.68 -18.19
CA GLY A 299 5.76 10.60 -17.09
C GLY A 299 6.83 10.06 -16.14
N ARG A 300 7.49 10.97 -15.40
CA ARG A 300 8.51 10.58 -14.41
C ARG A 300 7.93 10.16 -13.06
N GLU A 301 6.70 10.56 -12.76
CA GLU A 301 6.03 10.31 -11.49
C GLU A 301 5.42 8.91 -11.47
N ARG A 302 6.00 8.01 -10.64
CA ARG A 302 5.53 6.62 -10.50
C ARG A 302 6.08 5.96 -9.24
N CYS A 303 5.56 4.80 -8.88
CA CYS A 303 6.21 3.94 -7.90
C CYS A 303 7.52 3.37 -8.48
N PRO A 304 8.53 3.08 -7.66
CA PRO A 304 9.81 2.52 -8.09
C PRO A 304 9.68 1.03 -8.45
N ILE A 305 8.87 0.75 -9.47
CA ILE A 305 8.50 -0.61 -9.93
C ILE A 305 8.66 -0.69 -11.45
N VAL A 306 9.24 -1.80 -11.92
CA VAL A 306 9.27 -2.20 -13.33
C VAL A 306 8.85 -3.65 -13.43
N SER A 307 7.79 -3.91 -14.20
CA SER A 307 7.35 -5.27 -14.51
C SER A 307 7.61 -5.58 -15.98
N LEU A 308 8.11 -6.77 -16.26
CA LEU A 308 8.50 -7.17 -17.59
C LEU A 308 8.28 -8.67 -17.83
N ASN A 309 8.27 -9.06 -19.12
CA ASN A 309 8.44 -10.44 -19.55
C ASN A 309 9.67 -10.54 -20.48
N VAL A 310 10.28 -11.73 -20.50
CA VAL A 310 11.38 -12.07 -21.38
C VAL A 310 10.88 -13.09 -22.39
N ARG A 311 10.91 -12.76 -23.68
CA ARG A 311 10.42 -13.61 -24.79
C ARG A 311 9.02 -14.18 -24.46
N ASP A 312 8.83 -15.48 -24.61
CA ASP A 312 7.64 -16.25 -24.30
C ASP A 312 7.76 -17.07 -22.99
N TYR A 313 8.85 -16.88 -22.24
CA TYR A 313 9.07 -17.57 -20.97
C TYR A 313 8.01 -17.23 -19.94
N ASP A 314 7.66 -18.22 -19.12
CA ASP A 314 6.86 -17.98 -17.93
C ASP A 314 7.63 -17.11 -16.92
N SER A 315 6.92 -16.23 -16.25
CA SER A 315 7.55 -15.31 -15.28
C SER A 315 8.26 -16.04 -14.12
N SER A 316 7.77 -17.24 -13.76
CA SER A 316 8.38 -18.07 -12.71
C SER A 316 9.74 -18.62 -13.17
N GLN A 317 9.86 -19.05 -14.43
CA GLN A 317 11.13 -19.54 -15.01
C GLN A 317 12.18 -18.43 -15.02
N VAL A 318 11.82 -17.24 -15.47
CA VAL A 318 12.72 -16.09 -15.49
C VAL A 318 13.16 -15.69 -14.07
N SER A 319 12.23 -15.67 -13.11
CA SER A 319 12.55 -15.34 -11.72
C SER A 319 13.42 -16.40 -11.05
N ASP A 320 13.22 -17.67 -11.38
CA ASP A 320 14.04 -18.78 -10.88
C ASP A 320 15.46 -18.72 -11.43
N ALA A 321 15.64 -18.50 -12.75
CA ALA A 321 16.95 -18.30 -13.35
C ALA A 321 17.68 -17.09 -12.75
N LEU A 322 16.99 -15.94 -12.60
CA LEU A 322 17.56 -14.77 -11.96
C LEU A 322 18.07 -15.07 -10.55
N PHE A 323 17.36 -15.90 -9.78
CA PHE A 323 17.77 -16.23 -8.42
C PHE A 323 18.83 -17.30 -8.36
N SER A 324 18.67 -18.41 -9.09
CA SER A 324 19.56 -19.57 -9.02
C SER A 324 20.95 -19.30 -9.63
N GLU A 325 21.01 -18.53 -10.73
CA GLU A 325 22.26 -18.30 -11.46
C GLU A 325 22.93 -16.99 -11.08
N PHE A 326 22.12 -15.94 -10.80
CA PHE A 326 22.65 -14.59 -10.55
C PHE A 326 22.42 -14.08 -9.11
N GLY A 327 21.73 -14.83 -8.26
CA GLY A 327 21.44 -14.42 -6.88
C GLY A 327 20.53 -13.20 -6.79
N ILE A 328 19.64 -12.99 -7.78
CA ILE A 328 18.75 -11.82 -7.88
C ILE A 328 17.32 -12.22 -7.53
N ALA A 329 16.81 -11.72 -6.42
CA ALA A 329 15.45 -11.98 -5.95
C ALA A 329 14.46 -10.98 -6.56
N THR A 330 13.47 -11.50 -7.28
CA THR A 330 12.36 -10.76 -7.92
C THR A 330 11.02 -11.41 -7.59
N ARG A 331 9.91 -10.84 -8.04
CA ARG A 331 8.58 -11.43 -7.83
C ARG A 331 7.92 -11.82 -9.15
N PRO A 332 7.70 -13.12 -9.42
CA PRO A 332 6.94 -13.58 -10.58
C PRO A 332 5.43 -13.63 -10.32
N GLY A 333 4.65 -13.89 -11.36
CA GLY A 333 3.24 -14.27 -11.30
C GLY A 333 2.27 -13.11 -11.40
N ALA A 334 1.13 -13.23 -10.75
CA ALA A 334 -0.01 -12.32 -10.88
C ALA A 334 -0.03 -11.14 -9.89
N GLN A 335 0.92 -11.05 -8.96
CA GLN A 335 1.06 -9.99 -7.94
C GLN A 335 -0.26 -9.57 -7.24
N CYS A 336 -1.26 -10.45 -7.20
CA CYS A 336 -2.60 -10.17 -6.67
C CYS A 336 -3.34 -8.99 -7.38
N ALA A 337 -3.06 -8.75 -8.67
CA ALA A 337 -3.68 -7.72 -9.49
C ALA A 337 -4.31 -8.34 -10.78
N PRO A 338 -5.34 -9.21 -10.65
CA PRO A 338 -5.84 -10.02 -11.76
C PRO A 338 -6.36 -9.20 -12.93
N LEU A 339 -7.14 -8.16 -12.68
CA LEU A 339 -7.74 -7.32 -13.73
C LEU A 339 -6.67 -6.51 -14.48
N MET A 340 -5.60 -6.15 -13.81
CA MET A 340 -4.45 -5.51 -14.44
C MET A 340 -3.76 -6.46 -15.43
N HIS A 341 -3.60 -7.74 -15.07
CA HIS A 341 -3.05 -8.74 -15.96
C HIS A 341 -3.97 -9.00 -17.18
N GLU A 342 -5.28 -8.92 -17.00
CA GLU A 342 -6.23 -8.97 -18.12
C GLU A 342 -6.04 -7.78 -19.07
N ALA A 343 -5.96 -6.56 -18.54
CA ALA A 343 -5.74 -5.35 -19.34
C ALA A 343 -4.40 -5.36 -20.11
N LEU A 344 -3.35 -5.88 -19.48
CA LEU A 344 -2.01 -5.99 -20.08
C LEU A 344 -1.85 -7.21 -21.03
N GLY A 345 -2.79 -8.17 -21.01
CA GLY A 345 -2.69 -9.42 -21.77
C GLY A 345 -1.62 -10.39 -21.23
N THR A 346 -1.34 -10.34 -19.93
CA THR A 346 -0.29 -11.15 -19.27
C THR A 346 -0.86 -12.21 -18.31
N GLY A 347 -2.18 -12.46 -18.36
CA GLY A 347 -2.89 -13.33 -17.41
C GLY A 347 -2.35 -14.77 -17.34
N SER A 348 -1.93 -15.34 -18.47
CA SER A 348 -1.45 -16.73 -18.52
C SER A 348 -0.01 -16.91 -18.04
N ARG A 349 0.85 -15.90 -18.21
CA ARG A 349 2.31 -15.98 -17.91
C ARG A 349 2.72 -15.17 -16.69
N GLY A 350 1.85 -14.29 -16.21
CA GLY A 350 2.21 -13.31 -15.20
C GLY A 350 3.25 -12.31 -15.73
N ALA A 351 3.95 -11.66 -14.81
CA ALA A 351 5.09 -10.79 -15.13
C ALA A 351 6.16 -10.93 -14.04
N VAL A 352 7.42 -10.67 -14.39
CA VAL A 352 8.50 -10.52 -13.41
C VAL A 352 8.56 -9.08 -12.97
N ARG A 353 8.32 -8.83 -11.69
CA ARG A 353 8.33 -7.50 -11.10
C ARG A 353 9.66 -7.24 -10.40
N PHE A 354 10.30 -6.16 -10.78
CA PHE A 354 11.43 -5.55 -10.07
C PHE A 354 10.93 -4.35 -9.29
N SER A 355 11.28 -4.24 -8.04
CA SER A 355 10.92 -3.10 -7.20
C SER A 355 12.10 -2.66 -6.34
N PHE A 356 12.35 -1.36 -6.40
CA PHE A 356 13.57 -0.75 -5.91
C PHE A 356 13.35 -0.11 -4.55
N SER A 357 14.43 -0.03 -3.77
CA SER A 357 14.50 0.67 -2.49
C SER A 357 15.72 1.58 -2.52
N HIS A 358 15.69 2.64 -1.72
CA HIS A 358 16.85 3.52 -1.55
C HIS A 358 18.10 2.81 -0.99
N TYR A 359 17.98 1.56 -0.56
CA TYR A 359 19.12 0.70 -0.16
C TYR A 359 19.77 -0.04 -1.34
N ASN A 360 19.12 -0.10 -2.49
CA ASN A 360 19.74 -0.65 -3.70
C ASN A 360 20.84 0.26 -4.24
N THR A 361 21.68 -0.29 -5.11
CA THR A 361 22.84 0.40 -5.68
C THR A 361 22.82 0.33 -7.20
N MET A 362 23.52 1.27 -7.84
CA MET A 362 23.67 1.27 -9.31
C MET A 362 24.42 0.02 -9.82
N GLU A 363 25.30 -0.56 -9.02
CA GLU A 363 26.00 -1.80 -9.35
C GLU A 363 25.04 -2.99 -9.38
N GLU A 364 24.09 -3.06 -8.42
CA GLU A 364 23.02 -4.07 -8.43
C GLU A 364 22.14 -3.92 -9.69
N ILE A 365 21.87 -2.69 -10.14
CA ILE A 365 21.13 -2.42 -11.39
C ILE A 365 21.89 -2.98 -12.60
N LYS A 366 23.20 -2.69 -12.73
CA LYS A 366 24.03 -3.19 -13.83
C LYS A 366 24.07 -4.71 -13.87
N THR A 367 24.18 -5.34 -12.71
CA THR A 367 24.18 -6.81 -12.58
C THR A 367 22.85 -7.39 -13.07
N ALA A 368 21.71 -6.81 -12.67
CA ALA A 368 20.39 -7.27 -13.10
C ALA A 368 20.17 -7.09 -14.61
N VAL A 369 20.62 -5.99 -15.18
CA VAL A 369 20.56 -5.75 -16.64
C VAL A 369 21.41 -6.76 -17.41
N SER A 370 22.61 -7.11 -16.89
CA SER A 370 23.47 -8.12 -17.50
C SER A 370 22.82 -9.50 -17.48
N ALA A 371 22.26 -9.91 -16.33
CA ALA A 371 21.55 -11.18 -16.19
C ALA A 371 20.35 -11.28 -17.16
N LEU A 372 19.54 -10.22 -17.25
CA LEU A 372 18.41 -10.19 -18.19
C LEU A 372 18.84 -10.27 -19.66
N ARG A 373 19.99 -9.68 -20.01
CA ARG A 373 20.56 -9.81 -21.38
C ARG A 373 20.99 -11.23 -21.67
N GLU A 374 21.53 -11.94 -20.69
CA GLU A 374 21.96 -13.34 -20.83
C GLU A 374 20.73 -14.25 -21.02
N ILE A 375 19.75 -14.18 -20.11
CA ILE A 375 18.48 -14.93 -20.20
C ILE A 375 17.74 -14.63 -21.52
N ALA A 376 17.75 -13.38 -21.99
CA ALA A 376 17.09 -13.01 -23.24
C ALA A 376 17.82 -13.50 -24.50
N ARG A 377 19.07 -13.97 -24.41
CA ARG A 377 19.85 -14.53 -25.52
C ARG A 377 19.76 -16.06 -25.65
N GLU A 378 19.41 -16.73 -24.56
CA GLU A 378 19.25 -18.19 -24.57
C GLU A 378 18.16 -18.59 -25.57
N GLU A 379 18.50 -19.56 -26.46
CA GLU A 379 17.58 -20.08 -27.49
C GLU A 379 16.62 -21.13 -26.93
#